data_4923e0b331d7265d3b708672a5c8627b
#
_entry.id   4923e0b331d7265d3b708672a5c8627b
#
_cell.length_a   1.000
_cell.length_b   1.000
_cell.length_c   1.000
_cell.angle_alpha   90.00
_cell.angle_beta   90.00
_cell.angle_gamma   90.00
#
_symmetry.space_group_name_H-M   'P 1'
#
loop_
_entity.id
_entity.type
_entity.pdbx_description
1 polymer ?
#
loop_
_entity_poly.entity_id
_entity_poly.type
_entity_poly.pdbx_seq_one_letter_code
_entity_poly.pdbx_strand_id
1 'polypeptide(L)'
;MEEYIIRETEDFLALSTLFHESGMGVAIEDRVPERVIKMWRMDDPQTGELMAASTLEMRAGVYSLGDIAVRNDLHCKGYGKVMQNVVFTEARKRGIKELWACAKEPDYYEHSGWQKMDWDTAPQIAVYCSTCGKRGTLCHPEIMKYTL
;
A
#
# COMPACT_ATOMS: atom_id res chain seq x y z
N MET A 1 -11.91 21.43 9.37
CA MET A 1 -12.16 20.24 8.54
C MET A 1 -11.16 20.18 7.40
N GLU A 2 -10.47 19.10 7.29
CA GLU A 2 -9.47 18.96 6.24
C GLU A 2 -10.13 18.45 4.97
N GLU A 3 -9.76 19.06 3.86
CA GLU A 3 -10.31 18.72 2.56
C GLU A 3 -9.28 17.94 1.75
N TYR A 4 -9.76 16.99 0.96
CA TYR A 4 -8.95 16.27 0.02
C TYR A 4 -9.79 15.79 -1.16
N ILE A 5 -9.11 15.50 -2.27
CA ILE A 5 -9.73 14.89 -3.44
C ILE A 5 -9.01 13.56 -3.70
N ILE A 6 -9.78 12.48 -3.86
CA ILE A 6 -9.24 11.18 -4.22
C ILE A 6 -9.63 10.87 -5.65
N ARG A 7 -8.66 10.43 -6.45
CA ARG A 7 -8.90 10.03 -7.83
C ARG A 7 -7.97 8.90 -8.26
N GLU A 8 -8.41 8.16 -9.26
CA GLU A 8 -7.55 7.21 -9.93
C GLU A 8 -6.48 7.95 -10.71
N THR A 9 -5.31 7.34 -10.84
CA THR A 9 -4.19 7.96 -11.55
C THR A 9 -3.33 6.91 -12.24
N GLU A 10 -2.63 7.33 -13.29
CA GLU A 10 -1.58 6.55 -13.93
C GLU A 10 -0.21 7.22 -13.75
N ASP A 11 -0.14 8.29 -12.97
CA ASP A 11 1.09 9.03 -12.69
C ASP A 11 1.95 8.29 -11.65
N PHE A 12 2.62 7.24 -12.11
CA PHE A 12 3.46 6.44 -11.23
C PHE A 12 4.72 7.17 -10.79
N LEU A 13 5.18 8.16 -11.56
CA LEU A 13 6.33 8.97 -11.14
C LEU A 13 6.03 9.67 -9.82
N ALA A 14 4.87 10.32 -9.70
CA ALA A 14 4.47 10.98 -8.46
C ALA A 14 4.29 10.00 -7.32
N LEU A 15 3.62 8.87 -7.56
CA LEU A 15 3.35 7.87 -6.53
C LEU A 15 4.62 7.15 -6.09
N SER A 16 5.46 6.73 -7.02
CA SER A 16 6.72 6.05 -6.67
C SER A 16 7.65 6.97 -5.89
N THR A 17 7.64 8.26 -6.19
CA THR A 17 8.41 9.25 -5.42
C THR A 17 7.96 9.27 -3.96
N LEU A 18 6.65 9.33 -3.73
CA LEU A 18 6.09 9.29 -2.37
C LEU A 18 6.44 7.98 -1.66
N PHE A 19 6.27 6.85 -2.33
CA PHE A 19 6.60 5.53 -1.75
C PHE A 19 8.07 5.42 -1.40
N HIS A 20 8.94 5.88 -2.29
CA HIS A 20 10.38 5.89 -2.05
C HIS A 20 10.76 6.75 -0.83
N GLU A 21 10.22 7.96 -0.77
CA GLU A 21 10.45 8.88 0.35
C GLU A 21 9.91 8.35 1.67
N SER A 22 8.91 7.47 1.61
CA SER A 22 8.32 6.82 2.78
C SER A 22 9.10 5.57 3.21
N GLY A 23 10.20 5.25 2.55
CA GLY A 23 11.06 4.12 2.91
C GLY A 23 10.50 2.75 2.53
N MET A 24 9.66 2.68 1.52
CA MET A 24 8.99 1.44 1.13
C MET A 24 9.78 0.56 0.16
N GLY A 25 11.01 0.96 -0.19
CA GLY A 25 11.84 0.19 -1.10
C GLY A 25 11.35 0.21 -2.56
N VAL A 26 10.49 1.14 -2.90
CA VAL A 26 9.99 1.31 -4.27
C VAL A 26 10.94 2.24 -5.02
N ALA A 27 11.35 1.83 -6.22
CA ALA A 27 12.17 2.66 -7.08
C ALA A 27 11.34 3.77 -7.71
N ILE A 28 11.92 4.97 -7.80
CA ILE A 28 11.26 6.10 -8.48
C ILE A 28 11.31 5.83 -9.98
N GLU A 29 10.15 5.71 -10.61
CA GLU A 29 10.06 5.44 -12.04
C GLU A 29 8.76 5.99 -12.63
N ASP A 30 8.79 6.28 -13.92
CA ASP A 30 7.67 6.88 -14.64
C ASP A 30 6.67 5.80 -15.11
N ARG A 31 7.18 4.66 -15.51
CA ARG A 31 6.37 3.57 -16.07
C ARG A 31 5.60 2.82 -14.98
N VAL A 32 4.30 2.64 -15.19
CA VAL A 32 3.46 1.83 -14.31
C VAL A 32 3.92 0.37 -14.38
N PRO A 33 4.30 -0.27 -13.26
CA PRO A 33 4.68 -1.67 -13.26
C PRO A 33 3.52 -2.59 -13.66
N GLU A 34 3.83 -3.71 -14.32
CA GLU A 34 2.81 -4.67 -14.77
C GLU A 34 1.98 -5.25 -13.62
N ARG A 35 2.55 -5.36 -12.42
CA ARG A 35 1.83 -5.86 -11.25
C ARG A 35 0.69 -4.98 -10.81
N VAL A 36 0.70 -3.70 -11.17
CA VAL A 36 -0.30 -2.72 -10.74
C VAL A 36 -1.58 -2.90 -11.53
N ILE A 37 -2.70 -3.07 -10.82
CA ILE A 37 -4.05 -3.14 -11.42
C ILE A 37 -4.65 -1.75 -11.47
N LYS A 38 -4.55 -1.01 -10.35
CA LYS A 38 -5.13 0.32 -10.23
C LYS A 38 -4.39 1.11 -9.15
N MET A 39 -4.36 2.42 -9.32
CA MET A 39 -3.69 3.33 -8.38
C MET A 39 -4.60 4.52 -8.08
N TRP A 40 -4.46 5.03 -6.88
CA TRP A 40 -5.21 6.22 -6.43
C TRP A 40 -4.27 7.20 -5.76
N ARG A 41 -4.64 8.46 -5.88
CA ARG A 41 -3.95 9.55 -5.20
C ARG A 41 -4.95 10.40 -4.43
N MET A 42 -4.49 10.91 -3.30
CA MET A 42 -5.20 11.91 -2.52
C MET A 42 -4.45 13.23 -2.67
N ASP A 43 -5.14 14.27 -3.13
CA ASP A 43 -4.54 15.57 -3.37
C ASP A 43 -5.19 16.66 -2.51
N ASP A 44 -4.38 17.67 -2.17
CA ASP A 44 -4.88 18.91 -1.60
C ASP A 44 -5.62 19.68 -2.69
N PRO A 45 -6.91 20.01 -2.52
CA PRO A 45 -7.68 20.68 -3.56
C PRO A 45 -7.24 22.11 -3.83
N GLN A 46 -6.53 22.75 -2.89
CA GLN A 46 -6.07 24.13 -3.03
C GLN A 46 -4.73 24.21 -3.76
N THR A 47 -3.81 23.29 -3.47
CA THR A 47 -2.45 23.33 -4.03
C THR A 47 -2.23 22.30 -5.13
N GLY A 48 -3.06 21.28 -5.20
CA GLY A 48 -2.85 20.13 -6.09
C GLY A 48 -1.74 19.18 -5.64
N GLU A 49 -1.16 19.41 -4.47
CA GLU A 49 -0.06 18.58 -3.97
C GLU A 49 -0.55 17.19 -3.54
N LEU A 50 0.28 16.19 -3.80
CA LEU A 50 0.03 14.81 -3.42
C LEU A 50 0.15 14.66 -1.90
N MET A 51 -0.91 14.14 -1.27
CA MET A 51 -0.99 13.92 0.18
C MET A 51 -0.79 12.45 0.54
N ALA A 52 -1.34 11.54 -0.25
CA ALA A 52 -1.31 10.11 0.02
C ALA A 52 -1.55 9.34 -1.28
N ALA A 53 -1.20 8.06 -1.26
CA ALA A 53 -1.39 7.18 -2.41
C ALA A 53 -1.59 5.73 -1.98
N SER A 54 -2.24 4.95 -2.83
CA SER A 54 -2.39 3.51 -2.62
C SER A 54 -2.52 2.80 -3.96
N THR A 55 -2.19 1.49 -3.96
CA THR A 55 -2.26 0.67 -5.17
C THR A 55 -2.97 -0.66 -4.89
N LEU A 56 -3.71 -1.16 -5.88
CA LEU A 56 -4.20 -2.53 -5.92
C LEU A 56 -3.32 -3.27 -6.93
N GLU A 57 -2.75 -4.39 -6.51
CA GLU A 57 -1.77 -5.11 -7.31
C GLU A 57 -2.06 -6.61 -7.36
N MET A 58 -1.46 -7.27 -8.34
CA MET A 58 -1.38 -8.73 -8.38
C MET A 58 0.09 -9.10 -8.13
N ARG A 59 0.34 -9.84 -7.05
CA ARG A 59 1.68 -10.31 -6.70
C ARG A 59 1.62 -11.80 -6.40
N ALA A 60 2.55 -12.57 -6.97
CA ALA A 60 2.63 -14.01 -6.72
C ALA A 60 1.29 -14.73 -6.89
N GLY A 61 0.48 -14.30 -7.85
CA GLY A 61 -0.80 -14.92 -8.17
C GLY A 61 -1.95 -14.54 -7.24
N VAL A 62 -1.76 -13.60 -6.31
CA VAL A 62 -2.81 -13.14 -5.39
C VAL A 62 -3.00 -11.64 -5.48
N TYR A 63 -4.21 -11.18 -5.16
CA TYR A 63 -4.49 -9.75 -5.09
C TYR A 63 -3.89 -9.14 -3.82
N SER A 64 -3.27 -8.00 -3.97
CA SER A 64 -2.55 -7.35 -2.88
C SER A 64 -2.92 -5.89 -2.75
N LEU A 65 -3.00 -5.40 -1.50
CA LEU A 65 -2.81 -3.99 -1.22
C LEU A 65 -1.32 -3.78 -1.42
N GLY A 66 -0.94 -3.18 -2.54
CA GLY A 66 0.46 -3.13 -2.94
C GLY A 66 1.26 -2.20 -2.07
N ASP A 67 1.06 -0.91 -2.28
CA ASP A 67 1.72 0.12 -1.51
C ASP A 67 0.69 1.12 -1.00
N ILE A 68 0.92 1.65 0.19
CA ILE A 68 0.12 2.70 0.78
C ILE A 68 1.05 3.63 1.53
N ALA A 69 0.96 4.91 1.27
CA ALA A 69 1.80 5.91 1.94
C ALA A 69 1.04 7.21 2.12
N VAL A 70 1.37 7.90 3.20
CA VAL A 70 0.88 9.23 3.52
C VAL A 70 2.10 10.11 3.71
N ARG A 71 2.06 11.32 3.16
CA ARG A 71 3.15 12.29 3.31
C ARG A 71 3.48 12.47 4.81
N ASN A 72 4.77 12.55 5.15
CA ASN A 72 5.24 12.50 6.55
C ASN A 72 4.59 13.54 7.46
N ASP A 73 4.35 14.74 6.97
CA ASP A 73 3.74 15.82 7.74
C ASP A 73 2.23 15.63 7.99
N LEU A 74 1.63 14.61 7.38
CA LEU A 74 0.19 14.32 7.47
C LEU A 74 -0.11 13.01 8.20
N HIS A 75 0.86 12.42 8.89
CA HIS A 75 0.65 11.21 9.65
C HIS A 75 -0.29 11.42 10.84
N CYS A 76 -0.92 10.34 11.31
CA CYS A 76 -1.83 10.33 12.47
C CYS A 76 -3.12 11.12 12.27
N LYS A 77 -3.53 11.36 11.03
CA LYS A 77 -4.78 12.05 10.68
C LYS A 77 -5.83 11.14 10.05
N GLY A 78 -5.55 9.84 9.95
CA GLY A 78 -6.48 8.86 9.39
C GLY A 78 -6.46 8.73 7.89
N TYR A 79 -5.57 9.40 7.17
CA TYR A 79 -5.51 9.35 5.71
C TYR A 79 -5.10 7.98 5.18
N GLY A 80 -4.22 7.27 5.89
CA GLY A 80 -3.84 5.92 5.51
C GLY A 80 -5.03 4.97 5.47
N LYS A 81 -5.91 5.07 6.46
CA LYS A 81 -7.13 4.26 6.51
C LYS A 81 -8.09 4.62 5.37
N VAL A 82 -8.20 5.91 5.05
CA VAL A 82 -9.01 6.36 3.92
C VAL A 82 -8.51 5.72 2.61
N MET A 83 -7.19 5.74 2.39
CA MET A 83 -6.59 5.16 1.19
C MET A 83 -6.71 3.64 1.17
N GLN A 84 -6.63 2.97 2.31
CA GLN A 84 -6.89 1.53 2.42
C GLN A 84 -8.34 1.21 2.03
N ASN A 85 -9.30 1.99 2.51
CA ASN A 85 -10.71 1.80 2.20
C ASN A 85 -11.02 1.98 0.71
N VAL A 86 -10.29 2.86 0.03
CA VAL A 86 -10.40 3.02 -1.43
C VAL A 86 -10.05 1.71 -2.13
N VAL A 87 -8.96 1.07 -1.74
CA VAL A 87 -8.55 -0.23 -2.29
C VAL A 87 -9.58 -1.31 -1.97
N PHE A 88 -10.08 -1.35 -0.74
CA PHE A 88 -11.11 -2.31 -0.32
C PHE A 88 -12.39 -2.17 -1.15
N THR A 89 -12.82 -0.94 -1.39
CA THR A 89 -14.01 -0.67 -2.20
C THR A 89 -13.86 -1.21 -3.62
N GLU A 90 -12.73 -0.97 -4.25
CA GLU A 90 -12.45 -1.48 -5.59
C GLU A 90 -12.35 -3.01 -5.59
N ALA A 91 -11.70 -3.59 -4.59
CA ALA A 91 -11.57 -5.04 -4.47
C ALA A 91 -12.92 -5.72 -4.33
N ARG A 92 -13.81 -5.19 -3.48
CA ARG A 92 -15.15 -5.72 -3.31
C ARG A 92 -15.96 -5.62 -4.60
N LYS A 93 -15.84 -4.51 -5.31
CA LYS A 93 -16.51 -4.29 -6.59
C LYS A 93 -16.08 -5.32 -7.64
N ARG A 94 -14.85 -5.78 -7.58
CA ARG A 94 -14.30 -6.81 -8.48
C ARG A 94 -14.61 -8.24 -8.03
N GLY A 95 -15.25 -8.43 -6.87
CA GLY A 95 -15.53 -9.76 -6.34
C GLY A 95 -14.32 -10.42 -5.69
N ILE A 96 -13.28 -9.67 -5.37
CA ILE A 96 -12.10 -10.18 -4.70
C ILE A 96 -12.47 -10.55 -3.25
N LYS A 97 -12.05 -11.73 -2.80
CA LYS A 97 -12.43 -12.26 -1.49
C LYS A 97 -11.39 -11.98 -0.41
N GLU A 98 -10.14 -11.85 -0.77
CA GLU A 98 -9.05 -11.60 0.16
C GLU A 98 -7.99 -10.74 -0.47
N LEU A 99 -7.37 -9.90 0.38
CA LEU A 99 -6.21 -9.10 0.00
C LEU A 99 -5.03 -9.50 0.86
N TRP A 100 -3.86 -9.46 0.26
CA TRP A 100 -2.60 -9.73 0.93
C TRP A 100 -1.77 -8.46 0.97
N ALA A 101 -0.91 -8.34 1.97
CA ALA A 101 0.02 -7.22 2.07
C ALA A 101 1.28 -7.64 2.81
N CYS A 102 2.38 -6.98 2.49
CA CYS A 102 3.58 -7.03 3.31
C CYS A 102 3.58 -5.78 4.20
N ALA A 103 3.35 -5.97 5.48
CA ALA A 103 3.21 -4.88 6.42
C ALA A 103 4.55 -4.56 7.09
N LYS A 104 5.09 -3.38 6.84
CA LYS A 104 6.26 -2.88 7.53
C LYS A 104 5.92 -2.55 8.98
N GLU A 105 4.68 -2.14 9.24
CA GLU A 105 4.14 -1.85 10.57
C GLU A 105 2.94 -2.76 10.85
N PRO A 106 3.18 -4.03 11.22
CA PRO A 106 2.11 -5.01 11.34
C PRO A 106 1.05 -4.66 12.39
N ASP A 107 1.40 -3.97 13.46
CA ASP A 107 0.43 -3.58 14.49
C ASP A 107 -0.69 -2.70 13.94
N TYR A 108 -0.35 -1.76 13.04
CA TYR A 108 -1.33 -0.94 12.37
C TYR A 108 -2.34 -1.79 11.59
N TYR A 109 -1.83 -2.78 10.85
CA TYR A 109 -2.67 -3.68 10.07
C TYR A 109 -3.55 -4.57 10.95
N GLU A 110 -3.00 -5.10 12.05
CA GLU A 110 -3.80 -5.90 12.99
C GLU A 110 -4.97 -5.10 13.57
N HIS A 111 -4.74 -3.86 13.96
CA HIS A 111 -5.80 -2.97 14.46
C HIS A 111 -6.87 -2.69 13.40
N SER A 112 -6.53 -2.81 12.13
CA SER A 112 -7.46 -2.60 11.01
C SER A 112 -8.14 -3.90 10.55
N GLY A 113 -7.93 -5.01 11.26
CA GLY A 113 -8.60 -6.27 10.97
C GLY A 113 -7.83 -7.24 10.10
N TRP A 114 -6.57 -6.96 9.82
CA TRP A 114 -5.71 -7.86 9.07
C TRP A 114 -5.19 -8.98 9.98
N GLN A 115 -4.92 -10.15 9.40
CA GLN A 115 -4.42 -11.33 10.08
C GLN A 115 -2.98 -11.60 9.67
N LYS A 116 -2.10 -11.82 10.63
CA LYS A 116 -0.72 -12.27 10.36
C LYS A 116 -0.72 -13.67 9.76
N MET A 117 0.10 -13.86 8.73
CA MET A 117 0.25 -15.15 8.06
C MET A 117 1.68 -15.65 8.18
N ASP A 118 1.84 -16.98 8.11
CA ASP A 118 3.15 -17.61 8.17
C ASP A 118 3.94 -17.35 6.89
N TRP A 119 5.16 -16.85 7.02
CA TRP A 119 6.04 -16.59 5.88
C TRP A 119 6.29 -17.84 5.03
N ASP A 120 6.37 -19.01 5.66
CA ASP A 120 6.72 -20.26 4.97
C ASP A 120 5.58 -20.78 4.08
N THR A 121 4.34 -20.45 4.41
CA THR A 121 3.16 -20.94 3.68
C THR A 121 2.44 -19.87 2.89
N ALA A 122 2.72 -18.59 3.16
CA ALA A 122 2.09 -17.47 2.46
C ALA A 122 2.59 -17.32 1.03
N PRO A 123 1.80 -16.73 0.12
CA PRO A 123 2.31 -16.34 -1.20
C PRO A 123 3.53 -15.44 -1.08
N GLN A 124 4.46 -15.58 -2.00
CA GLN A 124 5.75 -14.85 -1.98
C GLN A 124 5.58 -13.42 -2.52
N ILE A 125 4.72 -12.64 -1.89
CA ILE A 125 4.40 -11.26 -2.31
C ILE A 125 5.50 -10.26 -1.94
N ALA A 126 6.40 -10.64 -1.04
CA ALA A 126 7.42 -9.76 -0.48
C ALA A 126 8.82 -10.38 -0.62
N VAL A 127 9.17 -10.77 -1.85
CA VAL A 127 10.47 -11.41 -2.14
C VAL A 127 11.64 -10.55 -1.65
N TYR A 128 11.55 -9.24 -1.80
CA TYR A 128 12.60 -8.33 -1.34
C TYR A 128 12.81 -8.41 0.17
N CYS A 129 11.73 -8.56 0.93
CA CYS A 129 11.82 -8.64 2.39
C CYS A 129 12.43 -9.96 2.84
N SER A 130 12.16 -11.06 2.13
CA SER A 130 12.70 -12.37 2.49
C SER A 130 14.22 -12.44 2.37
N THR A 131 14.81 -11.60 1.50
CA THR A 131 16.26 -11.56 1.27
C THR A 131 16.91 -10.26 1.78
N CYS A 132 16.12 -9.34 2.37
CA CYS A 132 16.61 -8.07 2.86
C CYS A 132 17.41 -8.24 4.16
N GLY A 133 18.63 -7.69 4.20
CA GLY A 133 19.48 -7.75 5.39
C GLY A 133 18.93 -6.99 6.60
N LYS A 134 17.93 -6.15 6.42
CA LYS A 134 17.29 -5.41 7.52
C LYS A 134 16.20 -6.22 8.22
N ARG A 135 15.70 -7.29 7.57
CA ARG A 135 14.66 -8.13 8.15
C ARG A 135 15.15 -8.83 9.40
N GLY A 136 14.38 -8.71 10.49
CA GLY A 136 14.71 -9.32 11.76
C GLY A 136 15.69 -8.50 12.61
N THR A 137 16.26 -7.42 12.07
CA THR A 137 17.17 -6.53 12.80
C THR A 137 16.62 -5.10 12.84
N LEU A 138 16.63 -4.40 11.70
CA LEU A 138 16.13 -3.02 11.58
C LEU A 138 14.67 -2.96 11.13
N CYS A 139 14.15 -4.04 10.57
CA CYS A 139 12.79 -4.12 10.05
C CYS A 139 12.20 -5.48 10.37
N HIS A 140 10.94 -5.50 10.83
CA HIS A 140 10.21 -6.73 11.17
C HIS A 140 8.90 -6.80 10.39
N PRO A 141 8.97 -6.93 9.04
CA PRO A 141 7.75 -7.00 8.23
C PRO A 141 7.02 -8.32 8.43
N GLU A 142 5.71 -8.27 8.30
CA GLU A 142 4.86 -9.46 8.34
C GLU A 142 4.01 -9.56 7.08
N ILE A 143 3.70 -10.79 6.68
CA ILE A 143 2.71 -11.04 5.62
C ILE A 143 1.33 -11.01 6.28
N MET A 144 0.44 -10.20 5.74
CA MET A 144 -0.89 -9.98 6.29
C MET A 144 -1.95 -10.33 5.26
N LYS A 145 -3.08 -10.85 5.74
CA LYS A 145 -4.24 -11.15 4.91
C LYS A 145 -5.49 -10.47 5.48
N TYR A 146 -6.30 -9.91 4.61
CA TYR A 146 -7.60 -9.34 4.97
C TYR A 146 -8.70 -10.05 4.19
N THR A 147 -9.71 -10.55 4.90
CA THR A 147 -10.88 -11.19 4.28
C THR A 147 -11.95 -10.13 4.05
N LEU A 148 -12.31 -9.94 2.79
CA LEU A 148 -13.27 -8.93 2.36
C LEU A 148 -14.73 -9.37 2.54
#